data_8fbf3c4cf2395f2d61dbc5b320f61c8a
#
_entry.id   8fbf3c4cf2395f2d61dbc5b320f61c8a
#
_cell.length_a   1.000
_cell.length_b   1.000
_cell.length_c   1.000
_cell.angle_alpha   90.00
_cell.angle_beta   90.00
_cell.angle_gamma   90.00
#
_symmetry.space_group_name_H-M   'P 1'
#
loop_
_entity.id
_entity.type
_entity.pdbx_description
1 polymer ?
#
loop_
_entity_poly.entity_id
_entity_poly.type
_entity_poly.pdbx_seq_one_letter_code
_entity_poly.pdbx_strand_id
1 'polypeptide(L)'
;MSGPPVVPHACVGQTDRMEDVEAHLEPERERPPDPPDSWQEHWFDHRQLLRLYYSDDHCAIYTDPDVRLRQIRWLPQYINQTWQYSKATYGHGFGPDPRIYSIHHAGRHGGGHAGYYVSPVHDYHNVSDCGLDSWREREPLAHELPAHEIGHSVESANNGVHGSPAYEIWGDSKWAEFYIYDLYTALGMDRHAKQVLRRFTGNSDDFPRPGTRWFRDWFYPLWRECGQGAVMARFFRQLAHHFPRAQDGTYTRRMNWGEYIHFTSGAAGADLSGQAARAFGWPPERTDQLERARQQFPGVTY
;
A
#
# COMPACT_ATOMS: atom_id res chain seq x y z
N MET A 1 38.19 -22.95 6.02
CA MET A 1 38.25 -22.39 4.67
C MET A 1 37.14 -21.35 4.58
N SER A 2 37.51 -20.07 4.61
CA SER A 2 36.58 -18.95 4.59
C SER A 2 36.15 -18.71 3.14
N GLY A 3 34.86 -18.87 2.86
CA GLY A 3 34.31 -18.52 1.54
C GLY A 3 34.40 -17.02 1.26
N PRO A 4 34.44 -16.60 -0.01
CA PRO A 4 34.57 -15.20 -0.37
C PRO A 4 33.36 -14.40 0.11
N PRO A 5 33.53 -13.11 0.44
CA PRO A 5 32.42 -12.25 0.86
C PRO A 5 31.44 -12.08 -0.29
N VAL A 6 30.16 -12.32 -0.02
CA VAL A 6 29.07 -12.05 -0.96
C VAL A 6 28.96 -10.52 -1.11
N VAL A 7 29.32 -10.02 -2.28
CA VAL A 7 29.12 -8.60 -2.64
C VAL A 7 27.61 -8.36 -2.77
N PRO A 8 27.03 -7.39 -2.07
CA PRO A 8 25.64 -7.02 -2.29
C PRO A 8 25.49 -6.45 -3.71
N HIS A 9 24.56 -6.99 -4.49
CA HIS A 9 24.18 -6.39 -5.76
C HIS A 9 23.48 -5.05 -5.46
N ALA A 10 24.20 -3.95 -5.71
CA ALA A 10 23.62 -2.63 -5.64
C ALA A 10 22.59 -2.49 -6.77
N CYS A 11 21.36 -2.13 -6.44
CA CYS A 11 20.37 -1.69 -7.42
C CYS A 11 20.95 -0.46 -8.15
N VAL A 12 21.20 -0.58 -9.42
CA VAL A 12 21.68 0.54 -10.25
C VAL A 12 20.49 1.50 -10.39
N GLY A 13 20.62 2.66 -9.78
CA GLY A 13 19.65 3.73 -9.99
C GLY A 13 19.64 4.10 -11.48
N GLN A 14 18.63 3.66 -12.21
CA GLN A 14 18.31 4.28 -13.49
C GLN A 14 17.91 5.72 -13.18
N THR A 15 18.80 6.66 -13.48
CA THR A 15 18.41 8.05 -13.66
C THR A 15 17.50 8.06 -14.88
N ASP A 16 16.18 8.08 -14.64
CA ASP A 16 15.23 8.43 -15.67
C ASP A 16 15.71 9.75 -16.26
N ARG A 17 16.17 9.74 -17.51
CA ARG A 17 16.22 10.97 -18.28
C ARG A 17 14.81 11.50 -18.23
N MET A 18 14.65 12.66 -17.61
CA MET A 18 13.46 13.47 -17.77
C MET A 18 13.35 13.76 -19.27
N GLU A 19 12.66 12.88 -19.98
CA GLU A 19 12.05 13.28 -21.25
C GLU A 19 11.03 14.34 -20.84
N ASP A 20 11.11 15.49 -21.50
CA ASP A 20 10.23 16.62 -21.30
C ASP A 20 8.77 16.11 -21.29
N VAL A 21 8.22 15.97 -20.09
CA VAL A 21 6.79 15.79 -19.92
C VAL A 21 6.22 17.15 -20.27
N GLU A 22 5.81 17.33 -21.53
CA GLU A 22 4.86 18.37 -21.86
C GLU A 22 3.77 18.32 -20.79
N ALA A 23 3.70 19.39 -20.01
CA ALA A 23 2.64 19.57 -19.04
C ALA A 23 1.33 19.63 -19.85
N HIS A 24 0.74 18.47 -20.09
CA HIS A 24 -0.65 18.41 -20.49
C HIS A 24 -1.40 19.01 -19.30
N LEU A 25 -1.85 20.25 -19.50
CA LEU A 25 -2.86 20.85 -18.64
C LEU A 25 -4.00 19.86 -18.61
N GLU A 26 -4.06 19.04 -17.54
CA GLU A 26 -5.23 18.22 -17.27
C GLU A 26 -6.43 19.17 -17.32
N PRO A 27 -7.51 18.85 -18.06
CA PRO A 27 -8.70 19.67 -18.05
C PRO A 27 -9.09 19.90 -16.58
N GLU A 28 -9.41 21.15 -16.22
CA GLU A 28 -9.89 21.48 -14.87
C GLU A 28 -10.95 20.45 -14.49
N ARG A 29 -10.58 19.49 -13.65
CA ARG A 29 -11.54 18.53 -13.11
C ARG A 29 -12.46 19.33 -12.20
N GLU A 30 -13.75 19.28 -12.49
CA GLU A 30 -14.75 19.84 -11.58
C GLU A 30 -14.44 19.34 -10.17
N ARG A 31 -14.37 20.27 -9.21
CA ARG A 31 -14.14 19.90 -7.81
C ARG A 31 -15.23 18.90 -7.39
N PRO A 32 -14.86 17.75 -6.82
CA PRO A 32 -15.85 16.81 -6.33
C PRO A 32 -16.76 17.47 -5.30
N PRO A 33 -18.01 17.06 -5.20
CA PRO A 33 -18.95 17.63 -4.22
C PRO A 33 -18.40 17.55 -2.81
N ASP A 34 -18.80 18.50 -1.97
CA ASP A 34 -18.40 18.48 -0.57
C ASP A 34 -18.95 17.21 0.10
N PRO A 35 -18.16 16.58 1.00
CA PRO A 35 -18.62 15.42 1.75
C PRO A 35 -19.86 15.76 2.59
N PRO A 36 -20.87 14.88 2.66
CA PRO A 36 -22.08 15.14 3.43
C PRO A 36 -21.80 15.29 4.94
N ASP A 37 -22.56 16.12 5.67
CA ASP A 37 -22.42 16.32 7.12
C ASP A 37 -22.60 15.02 7.93
N SER A 38 -23.30 14.04 7.35
CA SER A 38 -23.50 12.73 7.96
C SER A 38 -23.55 11.64 6.92
N TRP A 39 -23.06 10.46 7.27
CA TRP A 39 -23.01 9.29 6.42
C TRP A 39 -23.56 8.07 7.17
N GLN A 40 -24.61 7.42 6.65
CA GLN A 40 -25.20 6.23 7.23
C GLN A 40 -24.42 5.00 6.78
N GLU A 41 -23.82 4.31 7.74
CA GLU A 41 -23.19 3.02 7.46
C GLU A 41 -24.22 1.97 7.06
N HIS A 42 -23.85 1.14 6.10
CA HIS A 42 -24.70 0.06 5.59
C HIS A 42 -23.90 -1.18 5.15
N TRP A 43 -22.59 -1.20 5.44
CA TRP A 43 -21.67 -2.27 5.08
C TRP A 43 -21.37 -3.20 6.26
N PHE A 44 -21.16 -4.46 5.97
CA PHE A 44 -20.93 -5.52 6.96
C PHE A 44 -21.97 -5.50 8.08
N ASP A 45 -21.54 -5.40 9.32
CA ASP A 45 -22.39 -5.20 10.53
C ASP A 45 -22.41 -3.75 11.04
N HIS A 46 -21.80 -2.81 10.31
CA HIS A 46 -21.78 -1.39 10.64
C HIS A 46 -23.13 -0.73 10.32
N ARG A 47 -23.66 0.03 11.29
CA ARG A 47 -25.00 0.68 11.18
C ARG A 47 -25.03 2.05 11.86
N GLN A 48 -23.90 2.64 12.18
CA GLN A 48 -23.85 3.94 12.83
C GLN A 48 -24.18 5.07 11.84
N LEU A 49 -24.78 6.13 12.33
CA LEU A 49 -24.85 7.39 11.62
C LEU A 49 -23.60 8.19 11.94
N LEU A 50 -22.65 8.15 11.04
CA LEU A 50 -21.39 8.87 11.14
C LEU A 50 -21.62 10.38 11.02
N ARG A 51 -20.73 11.17 11.64
CA ARG A 51 -20.72 12.62 11.55
C ARG A 51 -19.40 13.09 10.97
N LEU A 52 -19.48 14.03 10.02
CA LEU A 52 -18.30 14.67 9.46
C LEU A 52 -17.63 15.48 10.56
N TYR A 53 -16.36 15.17 10.84
CA TYR A 53 -15.53 15.89 11.78
C TYR A 53 -14.65 16.94 11.09
N TYR A 54 -14.13 16.59 9.91
CA TYR A 54 -13.21 17.44 9.14
C TYR A 54 -13.24 17.04 7.66
N SER A 55 -13.05 18.01 6.77
CA SER A 55 -12.79 17.72 5.36
C SER A 55 -11.92 18.80 4.72
N ASP A 56 -11.13 18.39 3.72
CA ASP A 56 -10.38 19.24 2.82
C ASP A 56 -10.31 18.60 1.41
N ASP A 57 -9.41 19.06 0.56
CA ASP A 57 -9.24 18.54 -0.80
C ASP A 57 -8.58 17.13 -0.83
N HIS A 58 -8.08 16.64 0.30
CA HIS A 58 -7.37 15.36 0.39
C HIS A 58 -8.07 14.32 1.24
N CYS A 59 -8.82 14.71 2.25
CA CYS A 59 -9.50 13.77 3.12
C CYS A 59 -10.86 14.27 3.65
N ALA A 60 -11.72 13.31 3.98
CA ALA A 60 -12.93 13.52 4.78
C ALA A 60 -12.86 12.59 5.99
N ILE A 61 -12.96 13.13 7.20
CA ILE A 61 -12.86 12.37 8.45
C ILE A 61 -14.22 12.29 9.10
N TYR A 62 -14.69 11.07 9.29
CA TYR A 62 -15.96 10.77 9.92
C TYR A 62 -15.77 10.06 11.26
N THR A 63 -16.67 10.28 12.18
CA THR A 63 -16.65 9.62 13.48
C THR A 63 -18.03 9.11 13.86
N ASP A 64 -18.07 8.01 14.61
CA ASP A 64 -19.25 7.67 15.34
C ASP A 64 -19.42 8.55 16.60
N PRO A 65 -20.60 8.56 17.26
CA PRO A 65 -20.87 9.40 18.43
C PRO A 65 -19.99 9.10 19.66
N ASP A 66 -19.37 7.91 19.74
CA ASP A 66 -18.61 7.47 20.92
C ASP A 66 -17.15 7.97 20.85
N VAL A 67 -16.70 8.46 19.69
CA VAL A 67 -15.36 9.04 19.54
C VAL A 67 -15.25 10.37 20.28
N ARG A 68 -14.27 10.45 21.17
CA ARG A 68 -13.98 11.68 21.92
C ARG A 68 -13.19 12.66 21.05
N LEU A 69 -13.87 13.67 20.47
CA LEU A 69 -13.29 14.62 19.51
C LEU A 69 -11.99 15.30 19.99
N ARG A 70 -11.83 15.51 21.31
CA ARG A 70 -10.59 16.06 21.87
C ARG A 70 -9.35 15.17 21.69
N GLN A 71 -9.56 13.85 21.49
CA GLN A 71 -8.47 12.87 21.29
C GLN A 71 -8.00 12.80 19.84
N ILE A 72 -8.81 13.28 18.90
CA ILE A 72 -8.57 13.15 17.47
C ILE A 72 -8.14 14.46 16.77
N ARG A 73 -7.80 15.50 17.53
CA ARG A 73 -7.40 16.80 16.94
C ARG A 73 -6.15 16.72 16.05
N TRP A 74 -5.37 15.70 16.18
CA TRP A 74 -4.17 15.41 15.39
C TRP A 74 -4.49 14.68 14.07
N LEU A 75 -5.62 13.96 14.00
CA LEU A 75 -6.00 13.13 12.85
C LEU A 75 -6.06 13.90 11.51
N PRO A 76 -6.66 15.10 11.43
CA PRO A 76 -6.74 15.83 10.17
C PRO A 76 -5.39 16.00 9.48
N GLN A 77 -4.40 16.47 10.23
CA GLN A 77 -3.05 16.63 9.69
C GLN A 77 -2.44 15.30 9.27
N TYR A 78 -2.57 14.28 10.11
CA TYR A 78 -1.97 12.98 9.85
C TYR A 78 -2.60 12.29 8.62
N ILE A 79 -3.92 12.21 8.53
CA ILE A 79 -4.63 11.57 7.42
C ILE A 79 -4.37 12.32 6.11
N ASN A 80 -4.42 13.66 6.16
CA ASN A 80 -4.11 14.50 5.00
C ASN A 80 -2.69 14.23 4.48
N GLN A 81 -1.68 14.30 5.34
CA GLN A 81 -0.28 14.04 4.96
C GLN A 81 -0.06 12.61 4.46
N THR A 82 -0.69 11.63 5.11
CA THR A 82 -0.63 10.22 4.70
C THR A 82 -1.16 10.05 3.29
N TRP A 83 -2.32 10.62 2.99
CA TRP A 83 -2.94 10.46 1.67
C TRP A 83 -2.22 11.26 0.58
N GLN A 84 -1.73 12.45 0.87
CA GLN A 84 -0.88 13.20 -0.05
C GLN A 84 0.39 12.42 -0.40
N TYR A 85 1.07 11.89 0.61
CA TYR A 85 2.25 11.04 0.41
C TYR A 85 1.92 9.82 -0.45
N SER A 86 0.83 9.13 -0.16
CA SER A 86 0.39 7.95 -0.91
C SER A 86 0.19 8.25 -2.39
N LYS A 87 -0.53 9.33 -2.70
CA LYS A 87 -0.76 9.76 -4.09
C LYS A 87 0.53 10.19 -4.80
N ALA A 88 1.38 10.92 -4.11
CA ALA A 88 2.64 11.40 -4.68
C ALA A 88 3.65 10.27 -4.95
N THR A 89 3.65 9.22 -4.10
CA THR A 89 4.63 8.15 -4.17
C THR A 89 4.14 6.97 -5.01
N TYR A 90 2.94 6.45 -4.72
CA TYR A 90 2.49 5.16 -5.24
C TYR A 90 1.61 5.24 -6.48
N GLY A 91 1.33 6.42 -6.97
CA GLY A 91 0.57 6.65 -8.20
C GLY A 91 -0.68 7.47 -7.99
N HIS A 92 -1.46 7.60 -9.05
CA HIS A 92 -2.64 8.45 -9.18
C HIS A 92 -3.83 7.62 -9.68
N GLY A 93 -4.96 8.29 -9.93
CA GLY A 93 -6.12 7.61 -10.50
C GLY A 93 -6.99 6.92 -9.45
N PHE A 94 -7.04 7.48 -8.25
CA PHE A 94 -7.88 6.99 -7.15
C PHE A 94 -9.35 7.43 -7.27
N GLY A 95 -9.87 7.50 -8.48
CA GLY A 95 -11.27 7.80 -8.75
C GLY A 95 -11.60 9.27 -8.98
N PRO A 96 -12.88 9.57 -9.23
CA PRO A 96 -13.35 10.92 -9.49
C PRO A 96 -13.33 11.81 -8.24
N ASP A 97 -13.57 11.23 -7.04
CA ASP A 97 -13.29 11.89 -5.77
C ASP A 97 -11.92 11.40 -5.24
N PRO A 98 -10.88 12.25 -5.32
CA PRO A 98 -9.52 11.84 -4.98
C PRO A 98 -9.23 11.84 -3.48
N ARG A 99 -10.25 12.06 -2.62
CA ARG A 99 -10.11 12.05 -1.16
C ARG A 99 -10.05 10.64 -0.61
N ILE A 100 -9.42 10.51 0.57
CA ILE A 100 -9.62 9.35 1.46
C ILE A 100 -10.69 9.70 2.48
N TYR A 101 -11.65 8.83 2.64
CA TYR A 101 -12.71 8.90 3.66
C TYR A 101 -12.26 8.07 4.86
N SER A 102 -11.81 8.73 5.90
CA SER A 102 -11.27 8.06 7.10
C SER A 102 -12.32 8.02 8.19
N ILE A 103 -12.78 6.83 8.53
CA ILE A 103 -13.85 6.57 9.51
C ILE A 103 -13.23 6.08 10.80
N HIS A 104 -13.69 6.62 11.92
CA HIS A 104 -13.15 6.30 13.22
C HIS A 104 -14.27 5.91 14.19
N HIS A 105 -14.15 4.69 14.76
CA HIS A 105 -15.06 4.15 15.78
C HIS A 105 -14.37 4.06 17.14
N ALA A 106 -15.13 4.17 18.22
CA ALA A 106 -14.63 3.99 19.57
C ALA A 106 -15.39 2.90 20.33
N GLY A 107 -14.67 1.89 20.84
CA GLY A 107 -15.23 0.78 21.60
C GLY A 107 -16.10 -0.19 20.79
N ARG A 108 -16.02 -0.15 19.47
CA ARG A 108 -16.71 -1.05 18.54
C ARG A 108 -15.91 -1.24 17.26
N HIS A 109 -16.26 -2.25 16.46
CA HIS A 109 -15.65 -2.57 15.16
C HIS A 109 -14.12 -2.62 15.25
N GLY A 110 -13.60 -3.35 16.26
CA GLY A 110 -12.17 -3.44 16.55
C GLY A 110 -11.37 -3.98 15.37
N GLY A 111 -10.32 -3.24 14.95
CA GLY A 111 -9.58 -3.47 13.73
C GLY A 111 -9.97 -2.49 12.64
N GLY A 112 -9.75 -2.84 11.38
CA GLY A 112 -10.09 -1.96 10.28
C GLY A 112 -10.39 -2.72 9.00
N HIS A 113 -10.84 -1.97 8.00
CA HIS A 113 -10.96 -2.43 6.62
C HIS A 113 -10.87 -1.24 5.64
N ALA A 114 -10.45 -1.53 4.43
CA ALA A 114 -10.37 -0.57 3.36
C ALA A 114 -11.58 -0.61 2.43
N GLY A 115 -11.95 0.54 1.88
CA GLY A 115 -12.87 0.67 0.76
C GLY A 115 -12.19 1.26 -0.47
N TYR A 116 -12.78 1.04 -1.63
CA TYR A 116 -12.22 1.46 -2.91
C TYR A 116 -13.26 2.16 -3.76
N TYR A 117 -12.87 3.21 -4.47
CA TYR A 117 -13.77 4.03 -5.30
C TYR A 117 -14.52 3.27 -6.40
N VAL A 118 -14.18 2.01 -6.66
CA VAL A 118 -14.86 1.15 -7.63
C VAL A 118 -15.90 0.22 -6.99
N SER A 119 -15.95 0.19 -5.66
CA SER A 119 -16.84 -0.69 -4.91
C SER A 119 -18.09 0.07 -4.43
N PRO A 120 -19.29 -0.47 -4.66
CA PRO A 120 -20.52 0.11 -4.11
C PRO A 120 -20.66 -0.07 -2.60
N VAL A 121 -19.85 -0.92 -1.98
CA VAL A 121 -19.92 -1.24 -0.55
C VAL A 121 -19.77 0.03 0.31
N HIS A 122 -18.87 0.93 -0.08
CA HIS A 122 -18.62 2.20 0.60
C HIS A 122 -18.96 3.39 -0.33
N ASP A 123 -20.09 3.30 -1.04
CA ASP A 123 -20.61 4.35 -1.92
C ASP A 123 -19.57 4.91 -2.90
N TYR A 124 -18.70 4.03 -3.41
CA TYR A 124 -17.64 4.38 -4.38
C TYR A 124 -16.59 5.35 -3.84
N HIS A 125 -16.31 5.32 -2.54
CA HIS A 125 -15.24 6.10 -1.92
C HIS A 125 -14.00 5.24 -1.62
N ASN A 126 -12.83 5.87 -1.59
CA ASN A 126 -11.65 5.29 -0.96
C ASN A 126 -11.83 5.44 0.55
N VAL A 127 -11.80 4.35 1.29
CA VAL A 127 -12.14 4.34 2.71
C VAL A 127 -11.03 3.68 3.54
N SER A 128 -10.78 4.26 4.70
CA SER A 128 -10.06 3.67 5.81
C SER A 128 -11.00 3.67 7.00
N ASP A 129 -11.65 2.54 7.28
CA ASP A 129 -12.62 2.38 8.37
C ASP A 129 -11.94 1.65 9.54
N CYS A 130 -11.90 2.29 10.70
CA CYS A 130 -11.05 1.88 11.80
C CYS A 130 -11.76 1.97 13.16
N GLY A 131 -11.67 0.91 13.96
CA GLY A 131 -12.22 0.86 15.30
C GLY A 131 -11.17 0.58 16.37
N LEU A 132 -11.07 1.48 17.36
CA LEU A 132 -10.21 1.35 18.54
C LEU A 132 -10.95 1.74 19.81
N ASP A 133 -10.48 1.29 20.96
CA ASP A 133 -11.01 1.77 22.25
C ASP A 133 -10.66 3.24 22.52
N SER A 134 -9.57 3.72 21.95
CA SER A 134 -9.04 5.07 22.19
C SER A 134 -8.23 5.58 21.01
N TRP A 135 -8.43 6.86 20.66
CA TRP A 135 -7.77 7.57 19.57
C TRP A 135 -6.76 8.61 20.07
N ARG A 136 -6.08 8.32 21.18
CA ARG A 136 -5.05 9.24 21.67
C ARG A 136 -3.81 9.15 20.78
N GLU A 137 -3.28 10.28 20.39
CA GLU A 137 -2.09 10.40 19.53
C GLU A 137 -0.87 9.59 19.99
N ARG A 138 -0.69 9.44 21.32
CA ARG A 138 0.43 8.69 21.90
C ARG A 138 0.31 7.17 21.76
N GLU A 139 -0.84 6.67 21.37
CA GLU A 139 -1.08 5.22 21.20
C GLU A 139 -0.62 4.81 19.79
N PRO A 140 0.37 3.93 19.66
CA PRO A 140 0.95 3.60 18.36
C PRO A 140 -0.09 3.10 17.36
N LEU A 141 -1.05 2.32 17.83
CA LEU A 141 -2.09 1.74 16.98
C LEU A 141 -3.03 2.79 16.38
N ALA A 142 -3.18 3.95 17.04
CA ALA A 142 -4.00 5.04 16.51
C ALA A 142 -3.47 5.63 15.20
N HIS A 143 -2.15 5.60 14.99
CA HIS A 143 -1.52 5.98 13.71
C HIS A 143 -1.45 4.79 12.75
N GLU A 144 -1.15 3.61 13.29
CA GLU A 144 -0.82 2.45 12.48
C GLU A 144 -2.03 1.87 11.76
N LEU A 145 -3.18 1.80 12.45
CA LEU A 145 -4.37 1.20 11.88
C LEU A 145 -4.90 1.96 10.66
N PRO A 146 -5.09 3.29 10.70
CA PRO A 146 -5.47 4.04 9.49
C PRO A 146 -4.42 3.94 8.38
N ALA A 147 -3.12 3.92 8.70
CA ALA A 147 -2.08 3.73 7.70
C ALA A 147 -2.18 2.35 7.04
N HIS A 148 -2.47 1.29 7.80
CA HIS A 148 -2.68 -0.05 7.30
C HIS A 148 -3.81 -0.08 6.25
N GLU A 149 -4.97 0.46 6.59
CA GLU A 149 -6.14 0.47 5.69
C GLU A 149 -5.92 1.37 4.46
N ILE A 150 -5.27 2.52 4.64
CA ILE A 150 -4.86 3.36 3.50
C ILE A 150 -3.88 2.61 2.59
N GLY A 151 -2.98 1.80 3.15
CA GLY A 151 -2.09 0.93 2.40
C GLY A 151 -2.86 -0.04 1.49
N HIS A 152 -3.96 -0.61 1.95
CA HIS A 152 -4.83 -1.46 1.13
C HIS A 152 -5.54 -0.67 0.03
N SER A 153 -5.97 0.56 0.28
CA SER A 153 -6.53 1.42 -0.76
C SER A 153 -5.49 1.72 -1.85
N VAL A 154 -4.24 1.96 -1.46
CA VAL A 154 -3.11 2.13 -2.39
C VAL A 154 -2.89 0.85 -3.20
N GLU A 155 -2.82 -0.31 -2.54
CA GLU A 155 -2.61 -1.61 -3.19
C GLU A 155 -3.66 -1.91 -4.26
N SER A 156 -4.91 -1.63 -3.94
CA SER A 156 -6.05 -2.14 -4.72
C SER A 156 -6.64 -1.16 -5.72
N ALA A 157 -6.23 0.11 -5.72
CA ALA A 157 -6.89 1.14 -6.52
C ALA A 157 -5.94 2.17 -7.18
N ASN A 158 -4.61 1.93 -7.15
CA ASN A 158 -3.65 2.85 -7.76
C ASN A 158 -3.59 2.73 -9.28
N ASN A 159 -3.09 3.78 -9.96
CA ASN A 159 -2.86 3.84 -11.41
C ASN A 159 -4.10 3.50 -12.27
N GLY A 160 -5.31 3.72 -11.74
CA GLY A 160 -6.56 3.48 -12.46
C GLY A 160 -6.87 2.00 -12.71
N VAL A 161 -6.25 1.09 -11.97
CA VAL A 161 -6.52 -0.35 -11.99
C VAL A 161 -7.10 -0.82 -10.67
N HIS A 162 -7.75 -2.00 -10.67
CA HIS A 162 -8.51 -2.47 -9.51
C HIS A 162 -8.09 -3.85 -9.06
N GLY A 163 -8.02 -4.02 -7.75
CA GLY A 163 -7.60 -5.23 -7.08
C GLY A 163 -6.09 -5.35 -6.93
N SER A 164 -5.66 -6.41 -6.29
CA SER A 164 -4.25 -6.73 -6.07
C SER A 164 -3.96 -8.13 -6.57
N PRO A 165 -3.24 -8.29 -7.69
CA PRO A 165 -2.86 -9.62 -8.16
C PRO A 165 -1.87 -10.32 -7.21
N ALA A 166 -1.15 -9.56 -6.39
CA ALA A 166 -0.18 -10.08 -5.44
C ALA A 166 -0.77 -10.43 -4.05
N TYR A 167 -2.04 -10.12 -3.79
CA TYR A 167 -2.64 -10.29 -2.48
C TYR A 167 -2.50 -11.72 -1.91
N GLU A 168 -2.67 -12.76 -2.73
CA GLU A 168 -2.52 -14.15 -2.26
C GLU A 168 -1.07 -14.53 -1.93
N ILE A 169 -0.10 -13.75 -2.40
CA ILE A 169 1.32 -13.94 -2.09
C ILE A 169 1.68 -13.27 -0.77
N TRP A 170 1.34 -12.01 -0.58
CA TRP A 170 1.74 -11.29 0.62
C TRP A 170 0.65 -11.19 1.70
N GLY A 171 -0.59 -11.55 1.38
CA GLY A 171 -1.69 -11.51 2.33
C GLY A 171 -1.98 -10.10 2.85
N ASP A 172 -2.68 -10.06 3.96
CA ASP A 172 -3.17 -8.81 4.55
C ASP A 172 -2.06 -7.88 5.07
N SER A 173 -1.03 -8.43 5.71
CA SER A 173 -0.10 -7.61 6.50
C SER A 173 1.20 -7.24 5.80
N LYS A 174 1.69 -8.03 4.86
CA LYS A 174 3.09 -7.93 4.39
C LYS A 174 3.37 -6.65 3.62
N TRP A 175 2.48 -6.32 2.67
CA TRP A 175 2.53 -5.03 1.99
C TRP A 175 2.32 -3.86 2.96
N ALA A 176 1.34 -3.98 3.87
CA ALA A 176 1.05 -2.94 4.85
C ALA A 176 2.26 -2.65 5.77
N GLU A 177 3.04 -3.68 6.18
CA GLU A 177 4.28 -3.46 6.94
C GLU A 177 5.31 -2.63 6.17
N PHE A 178 5.49 -2.89 4.86
CA PHE A 178 6.35 -2.07 4.00
C PHE A 178 5.84 -0.63 3.94
N TYR A 179 4.55 -0.46 3.63
CA TYR A 179 3.93 0.83 3.46
C TYR A 179 3.98 1.69 4.73
N ILE A 180 3.66 1.11 5.90
CA ILE A 180 3.71 1.82 7.18
C ILE A 180 5.13 2.30 7.51
N TYR A 181 6.14 1.45 7.30
CA TYR A 181 7.52 1.83 7.54
C TYR A 181 7.98 2.95 6.62
N ASP A 182 7.66 2.84 5.34
CA ASP A 182 7.97 3.83 4.32
C ASP A 182 7.29 5.18 4.62
N LEU A 183 5.98 5.15 4.88
CA LEU A 183 5.19 6.32 5.28
C LEU A 183 5.79 7.04 6.50
N TYR A 184 6.04 6.32 7.57
CA TYR A 184 6.56 6.93 8.80
C TYR A 184 7.94 7.55 8.60
N THR A 185 8.76 6.93 7.77
CA THR A 185 10.07 7.49 7.42
C THR A 185 9.93 8.76 6.60
N ALA A 186 9.05 8.76 5.61
CA ALA A 186 8.81 9.90 4.74
C ALA A 186 8.18 11.10 5.46
N LEU A 187 7.29 10.85 6.42
CA LEU A 187 6.67 11.90 7.24
C LEU A 187 7.57 12.39 8.39
N GLY A 188 8.80 11.87 8.53
CA GLY A 188 9.70 12.25 9.62
C GLY A 188 9.24 11.77 11.00
N MET A 189 8.38 10.73 11.05
CA MET A 189 7.89 10.13 12.29
C MET A 189 8.91 9.14 12.88
N ASP A 190 10.14 9.61 13.12
CA ASP A 190 11.32 8.78 13.45
C ASP A 190 11.09 7.78 14.59
N ARG A 191 10.36 8.20 15.63
CA ARG A 191 10.06 7.32 16.77
C ARG A 191 9.20 6.14 16.34
N HIS A 192 8.16 6.40 15.55
CA HIS A 192 7.25 5.38 15.04
C HIS A 192 7.97 4.48 14.03
N ALA A 193 8.73 5.06 13.10
CA ALA A 193 9.53 4.31 12.14
C ALA A 193 10.52 3.34 12.82
N LYS A 194 11.25 3.80 13.85
CA LYS A 194 12.15 2.95 14.65
C LYS A 194 11.41 1.83 15.41
N GLN A 195 10.20 2.11 15.88
CA GLN A 195 9.40 1.13 16.61
C GLN A 195 8.90 0.03 15.68
N VAL A 196 8.29 0.39 14.54
CA VAL A 196 7.79 -0.59 13.56
C VAL A 196 8.94 -1.35 12.90
N LEU A 197 10.08 -0.72 12.61
CA LEU A 197 11.27 -1.39 12.09
C LEU A 197 11.70 -2.56 12.99
N ARG A 198 11.81 -2.32 14.30
CA ARG A 198 12.18 -3.38 15.26
C ARG A 198 11.15 -4.50 15.32
N ARG A 199 9.86 -4.13 15.32
CA ARG A 199 8.78 -5.13 15.36
C ARG A 199 8.72 -5.94 14.08
N PHE A 200 8.65 -5.31 12.94
CA PHE A 200 8.50 -5.98 11.65
C PHE A 200 9.72 -6.85 11.29
N THR A 201 10.94 -6.40 11.61
CA THR A 201 12.13 -7.25 11.45
C THR A 201 12.15 -8.44 12.38
N GLY A 202 11.47 -8.36 13.52
CA GLY A 202 11.29 -9.46 14.47
C GLY A 202 10.21 -10.47 14.08
N ASN A 203 9.19 -10.04 13.29
CA ASN A 203 8.08 -10.87 12.88
C ASN A 203 8.53 -12.05 12.03
N SER A 204 7.86 -13.20 12.22
CA SER A 204 7.99 -14.37 11.36
C SER A 204 6.62 -14.94 11.04
N ASP A 205 6.52 -15.61 9.91
CA ASP A 205 5.31 -16.20 9.36
C ASP A 205 5.59 -17.64 8.92
N ASP A 206 4.54 -18.44 8.83
CA ASP A 206 4.63 -19.82 8.33
C ASP A 206 4.39 -19.91 6.82
N PHE A 207 4.10 -18.78 6.15
CA PHE A 207 3.92 -18.72 4.71
C PHE A 207 5.04 -17.88 4.05
N PRO A 208 5.60 -18.35 2.92
CA PRO A 208 5.35 -19.63 2.21
C PRO A 208 6.06 -20.83 2.83
N ARG A 209 6.78 -20.66 3.92
CA ARG A 209 7.40 -21.71 4.71
C ARG A 209 7.58 -21.28 6.16
N PRO A 210 7.64 -22.21 7.12
CA PRO A 210 7.84 -21.88 8.52
C PRO A 210 9.07 -20.99 8.75
N GLY A 211 8.88 -19.95 9.57
CA GLY A 211 9.94 -19.02 9.95
C GLY A 211 10.31 -17.97 8.89
N THR A 212 9.49 -17.79 7.85
CA THR A 212 9.67 -16.71 6.85
C THR A 212 9.58 -15.34 7.53
N ARG A 213 10.54 -14.48 7.25
CA ARG A 213 10.59 -13.12 7.79
C ARG A 213 10.44 -12.11 6.65
N TRP A 214 9.21 -11.90 6.22
CA TRP A 214 8.85 -11.10 5.06
C TRP A 214 9.48 -9.71 5.07
N PHE A 215 9.28 -8.97 6.15
CA PHE A 215 9.80 -7.62 6.23
C PHE A 215 11.33 -7.62 6.26
N ARG A 216 11.97 -8.43 7.12
CA ARG A 216 13.43 -8.45 7.30
C ARG A 216 14.19 -8.91 6.04
N ASP A 217 13.71 -10.00 5.41
CA ASP A 217 14.47 -10.70 4.38
C ASP A 217 14.06 -10.31 2.94
N TRP A 218 12.90 -9.65 2.80
CA TRP A 218 12.38 -9.24 1.50
C TRP A 218 12.12 -7.74 1.40
N PHE A 219 11.16 -7.19 2.14
CA PHE A 219 10.72 -5.82 1.95
C PHE A 219 11.73 -4.76 2.41
N TYR A 220 12.39 -4.95 3.54
CA TYR A 220 13.34 -3.98 4.05
C TYR A 220 14.61 -3.85 3.18
N PRO A 221 15.21 -4.94 2.64
CA PRO A 221 16.25 -4.82 1.64
C PRO A 221 15.80 -4.09 0.36
N LEU A 222 14.61 -4.38 -0.15
CA LEU A 222 14.03 -3.66 -1.30
C LEU A 222 13.92 -2.16 -1.01
N TRP A 223 13.35 -1.82 0.14
CA TRP A 223 13.20 -0.44 0.57
C TRP A 223 14.55 0.27 0.66
N ARG A 224 15.51 -0.35 1.33
CA ARG A 224 16.82 0.25 1.61
C ARG A 224 17.68 0.42 0.36
N GLU A 225 17.64 -0.52 -0.57
CA GLU A 225 18.59 -0.64 -1.67
C GLU A 225 18.01 -0.21 -3.02
N CYS A 226 16.67 -0.20 -3.17
CA CYS A 226 16.03 0.02 -4.45
C CYS A 226 15.16 1.30 -4.49
N GLY A 227 15.43 2.29 -3.64
CA GLY A 227 14.83 3.63 -3.71
C GLY A 227 13.58 3.80 -2.86
N GLN A 228 13.54 3.17 -1.67
CA GLN A 228 12.47 3.35 -0.69
C GLN A 228 11.08 3.02 -1.27
N GLY A 229 10.04 3.83 -1.02
CA GLY A 229 8.71 3.64 -1.59
C GLY A 229 8.65 3.57 -3.10
N ALA A 230 9.60 4.20 -3.79
CA ALA A 230 9.63 4.23 -5.25
C ALA A 230 9.76 2.83 -5.89
N VAL A 231 10.37 1.85 -5.22
CA VAL A 231 10.44 0.48 -5.76
C VAL A 231 9.05 -0.12 -5.90
N MET A 232 8.19 0.04 -4.91
CA MET A 232 6.81 -0.47 -4.98
C MET A 232 5.93 0.39 -5.89
N ALA A 233 6.19 1.67 -5.99
CA ALA A 233 5.53 2.53 -6.99
C ALA A 233 5.81 2.02 -8.42
N ARG A 234 7.06 1.65 -8.73
CA ARG A 234 7.41 1.03 -10.01
C ARG A 234 6.76 -0.34 -10.19
N PHE A 235 6.70 -1.16 -9.13
CA PHE A 235 6.01 -2.44 -9.16
C PHE A 235 4.52 -2.28 -9.56
N PHE A 236 3.79 -1.41 -8.89
CA PHE A 236 2.38 -1.15 -9.21
C PHE A 236 2.20 -0.57 -10.62
N ARG A 237 3.06 0.33 -11.04
CA ARG A 237 3.04 0.89 -12.40
C ARG A 237 3.26 -0.19 -13.46
N GLN A 238 4.24 -1.07 -13.26
CA GLN A 238 4.49 -2.18 -14.19
C GLN A 238 3.32 -3.16 -14.23
N LEU A 239 2.70 -3.46 -13.09
CA LEU A 239 1.48 -4.25 -13.07
C LEU A 239 0.36 -3.59 -13.88
N ALA A 240 0.13 -2.30 -13.67
CA ALA A 240 -0.89 -1.56 -14.42
C ALA A 240 -0.63 -1.55 -15.94
N HIS A 241 0.63 -1.60 -16.38
CA HIS A 241 0.98 -1.60 -17.79
C HIS A 241 0.97 -2.99 -18.43
N HIS A 242 1.44 -4.01 -17.72
CA HIS A 242 1.78 -5.30 -18.34
C HIS A 242 0.93 -6.48 -17.84
N PHE A 243 0.38 -6.41 -16.63
CA PHE A 243 -0.37 -7.53 -16.08
C PHE A 243 -1.80 -7.60 -16.65
N PRO A 244 -2.38 -8.78 -16.90
CA PRO A 244 -3.68 -8.91 -17.53
C PRO A 244 -4.81 -8.24 -16.77
N ARG A 245 -5.56 -7.38 -17.47
CA ARG A 245 -6.72 -6.66 -16.94
C ARG A 245 -7.88 -6.62 -17.92
N ALA A 246 -9.10 -6.47 -17.39
CA ALA A 246 -10.32 -6.23 -18.14
C ALA A 246 -10.42 -4.75 -18.57
N GLN A 247 -11.43 -4.43 -19.39
CA GLN A 247 -11.64 -3.07 -19.90
C GLN A 247 -11.96 -2.06 -18.78
N ASP A 248 -12.57 -2.51 -17.69
CA ASP A 248 -12.89 -1.69 -16.53
C ASP A 248 -11.68 -1.43 -15.61
N GLY A 249 -10.50 -1.95 -15.94
CA GLY A 249 -9.29 -1.82 -15.15
C GLY A 249 -9.07 -2.90 -14.10
N THR A 250 -10.01 -3.84 -13.94
CA THR A 250 -9.87 -4.94 -12.97
C THR A 250 -8.84 -5.96 -13.45
N TYR A 251 -7.91 -6.36 -12.59
CA TYR A 251 -7.00 -7.45 -12.88
C TYR A 251 -7.77 -8.78 -13.02
N THR A 252 -7.51 -9.51 -14.10
CA THR A 252 -8.29 -10.69 -14.46
C THR A 252 -7.88 -11.96 -13.73
N ARG A 253 -6.74 -11.96 -13.06
CA ARG A 253 -6.22 -13.11 -12.32
C ARG A 253 -5.22 -12.71 -11.23
N ARG A 254 -4.92 -13.65 -10.37
CA ARG A 254 -3.81 -13.57 -9.41
C ARG A 254 -2.49 -13.90 -10.09
N MET A 255 -1.40 -13.41 -9.50
CA MET A 255 -0.05 -13.74 -9.96
C MET A 255 0.49 -14.95 -9.21
N ASN A 256 1.39 -15.68 -9.88
CA ASN A 256 2.18 -16.73 -9.25
C ASN A 256 3.52 -16.19 -8.71
N TRP A 257 4.28 -17.04 -8.02
CA TRP A 257 5.55 -16.65 -7.42
C TRP A 257 6.60 -16.17 -8.45
N GLY A 258 6.69 -16.82 -9.61
CA GLY A 258 7.62 -16.42 -10.66
C GLY A 258 7.28 -15.04 -11.22
N GLU A 259 6.01 -14.76 -11.45
CA GLU A 259 5.53 -13.43 -11.88
C GLU A 259 5.81 -12.37 -10.82
N TYR A 260 5.53 -12.66 -9.55
CA TYR A 260 5.82 -11.75 -8.45
C TYR A 260 7.30 -11.36 -8.42
N ILE A 261 8.20 -12.33 -8.51
CA ILE A 261 9.64 -12.06 -8.53
C ILE A 261 10.07 -11.34 -9.80
N HIS A 262 9.49 -11.67 -10.96
CA HIS A 262 9.79 -10.99 -12.22
C HIS A 262 9.42 -9.49 -12.15
N PHE A 263 8.19 -9.17 -11.78
CA PHE A 263 7.74 -7.79 -11.64
C PHE A 263 8.49 -7.01 -10.55
N THR A 264 8.80 -7.66 -9.43
CA THR A 264 9.58 -7.00 -8.37
C THR A 264 11.04 -6.79 -8.80
N SER A 265 11.63 -7.71 -9.57
CA SER A 265 12.95 -7.55 -10.17
C SER A 265 12.98 -6.38 -11.15
N GLY A 266 11.97 -6.27 -12.02
CA GLY A 266 11.81 -5.13 -12.91
C GLY A 266 11.69 -3.81 -12.16
N ALA A 267 10.90 -3.79 -11.07
CA ALA A 267 10.78 -2.62 -10.22
C ALA A 267 12.09 -2.25 -9.50
N ALA A 268 12.90 -3.22 -9.13
CA ALA A 268 14.19 -3.03 -8.50
C ALA A 268 15.30 -2.67 -9.52
N GLY A 269 15.12 -3.02 -10.81
CA GLY A 269 16.17 -2.93 -11.83
C GLY A 269 17.28 -3.95 -11.65
N ALA A 270 17.00 -5.08 -11.00
CA ALA A 270 17.97 -6.13 -10.68
C ALA A 270 17.28 -7.50 -10.50
N ASP A 271 17.95 -8.60 -10.85
CA ASP A 271 17.45 -9.95 -10.61
C ASP A 271 17.40 -10.27 -9.11
N LEU A 272 16.18 -10.40 -8.57
CA LEU A 272 15.93 -10.69 -7.17
C LEU A 272 15.73 -12.18 -6.86
N SER A 273 15.92 -13.08 -7.85
CA SER A 273 15.72 -14.54 -7.66
C SER A 273 16.54 -15.10 -6.49
N GLY A 274 17.80 -14.65 -6.35
CA GLY A 274 18.67 -15.03 -5.25
C GLY A 274 18.19 -14.54 -3.88
N GLN A 275 17.64 -13.33 -3.80
CA GLN A 275 17.03 -12.80 -2.56
C GLN A 275 15.75 -13.56 -2.22
N ALA A 276 14.90 -13.81 -3.22
CA ALA A 276 13.68 -14.59 -3.07
C ALA A 276 13.97 -16.02 -2.56
N ALA A 277 15.01 -16.65 -3.09
CA ALA A 277 15.43 -17.98 -2.65
C ALA A 277 15.83 -18.00 -1.17
N ARG A 278 16.54 -17.00 -0.71
CA ARG A 278 16.92 -16.86 0.71
C ARG A 278 15.70 -16.61 1.60
N ALA A 279 14.84 -15.67 1.19
CA ALA A 279 13.67 -15.27 1.96
C ALA A 279 12.58 -16.37 2.01
N PHE A 280 12.24 -16.95 0.88
CA PHE A 280 11.03 -17.76 0.70
C PHE A 280 11.29 -19.24 0.42
N GLY A 281 12.55 -19.64 0.20
CA GLY A 281 12.87 -20.92 -0.44
C GLY A 281 12.52 -20.89 -1.92
N TRP A 282 13.17 -21.78 -2.70
CA TRP A 282 13.01 -21.76 -4.15
C TRP A 282 12.88 -23.17 -4.72
N PRO A 283 11.68 -23.76 -4.63
CA PRO A 283 11.43 -25.06 -5.27
C PRO A 283 11.49 -24.93 -6.81
N PRO A 284 11.78 -26.02 -7.53
CA PRO A 284 11.95 -26.03 -9.00
C PRO A 284 10.78 -25.37 -9.75
N GLU A 285 9.55 -25.58 -9.28
CA GLU A 285 8.35 -24.96 -9.86
C GLU A 285 8.45 -23.43 -9.98
N ARG A 286 9.06 -22.77 -9.00
CA ARG A 286 9.23 -21.31 -9.04
C ARG A 286 10.24 -20.85 -10.09
N THR A 287 11.23 -21.68 -10.40
CA THR A 287 12.14 -21.43 -11.52
C THR A 287 11.36 -21.44 -12.84
N ASP A 288 10.57 -22.50 -13.07
CA ASP A 288 9.76 -22.61 -14.27
C ASP A 288 8.73 -21.47 -14.38
N GLN A 289 8.14 -21.05 -13.27
CA GLN A 289 7.23 -19.90 -13.24
C GLN A 289 7.95 -18.60 -13.61
N LEU A 290 9.17 -18.37 -13.10
CA LEU A 290 9.95 -17.19 -13.39
C LEU A 290 10.38 -17.13 -14.86
N GLU A 291 10.82 -18.27 -15.44
CA GLU A 291 11.17 -18.35 -16.84
C GLU A 291 9.96 -18.06 -17.75
N ARG A 292 8.80 -18.63 -17.43
CA ARG A 292 7.55 -18.31 -18.14
C ARG A 292 7.17 -16.84 -18.00
N ALA A 293 7.32 -16.24 -16.82
CA ALA A 293 7.02 -14.84 -16.59
C ALA A 293 7.89 -13.92 -17.46
N ARG A 294 9.20 -14.21 -17.57
CA ARG A 294 10.13 -13.48 -18.46
C ARG A 294 9.70 -13.53 -19.93
N GLN A 295 9.20 -14.69 -20.36
CA GLN A 295 8.70 -14.88 -21.74
C GLN A 295 7.36 -14.17 -21.97
N GLN A 296 6.48 -14.21 -20.99
CA GLN A 296 5.13 -13.64 -21.07
C GLN A 296 5.12 -12.11 -20.95
N PHE A 297 6.06 -11.55 -20.17
CA PHE A 297 6.15 -10.12 -19.90
C PHE A 297 7.53 -9.53 -20.28
N PRO A 298 7.93 -9.62 -21.58
CA PRO A 298 9.25 -9.18 -22.01
C PRO A 298 9.48 -7.67 -21.89
N GLY A 299 8.43 -6.87 -21.69
CA GLY A 299 8.53 -5.44 -21.41
C GLY A 299 8.96 -5.11 -19.98
N VAL A 300 8.98 -6.09 -19.07
CA VAL A 300 9.53 -5.95 -17.71
C VAL A 300 11.00 -6.36 -17.76
N THR A 301 11.90 -5.39 -17.66
CA THR A 301 13.35 -5.59 -17.83
C THR A 301 14.12 -5.28 -16.54
N TYR A 302 15.27 -5.97 -16.33
CA TYR A 302 16.19 -5.76 -15.21
C TYR A 302 17.55 -6.40 -15.46
#